data_11c51fd567fee7243a220afaa82e10c0
#
_entry.id   11c51fd567fee7243a220afaa82e10c0
#
_cell.length_a   1.000
_cell.length_b   1.000
_cell.length_c   1.000
_cell.angle_alpha   90.00
_cell.angle_beta   90.00
_cell.angle_gamma   90.00
#
_symmetry.space_group_name_H-M   'P 1'
#
loop_
_entity.id
_entity.type
_entity.pdbx_description
1 polymer ?
#
loop_
_entity_poly.entity_id
_entity_poly.type
_entity_poly.pdbx_seq_one_letter_code
_entity_poly.pdbx_strand_id
1 'polypeptide(L)'
;MPAYNAEKALERTYREIPFDTVDEVILVDDASQDRTVEIARGLGVQVIIEHRTNRGYGGNQKTCYEEALKRNADIVIMLHPDYQYTPALIEPLAWLIAHETYDVAIGSRLLGNSTLSGGMPVYKYVGNRILTLIENILLWQHLSEYHTGYRAYSRRVLETIPFVKNSDGFVFDNQLLAQVFYSGFKVGEISCPTKYFPDASSISFWNGLQYSLGVLRVAFRYRLHSWNLVRYSILEGIQRGRRHLNFAGLEIKPPHSGSFSASTGRTQEIRLGR
;
A
#
# COMPACT_ATOMS: atom_id res chain seq x y z
N MET A 1 -3.32 -3.93 9.93
CA MET A 1 -3.53 -5.29 9.40
C MET A 1 -5.04 -5.53 9.26
N PRO A 2 -5.61 -5.48 8.05
CA PRO A 2 -6.99 -5.86 7.79
C PRO A 2 -7.09 -7.39 7.75
N ALA A 3 -7.86 -7.99 8.63
CA ALA A 3 -7.98 -9.44 8.79
C ALA A 3 -9.40 -9.93 8.45
N TYR A 4 -9.49 -11.05 7.75
CA TYR A 4 -10.69 -11.83 7.55
C TYR A 4 -10.34 -13.29 7.29
N ASN A 5 -10.70 -14.17 8.22
CA ASN A 5 -10.39 -15.61 8.18
C ASN A 5 -8.89 -15.87 7.94
N ALA A 6 -8.03 -15.30 8.79
CA ALA A 6 -6.58 -15.31 8.64
C ALA A 6 -5.84 -16.25 9.60
N GLU A 7 -6.55 -17.17 10.29
CA GLU A 7 -5.98 -18.03 11.34
C GLU A 7 -4.72 -18.79 10.91
N LYS A 8 -4.62 -19.18 9.62
CA LYS A 8 -3.52 -20.00 9.10
C LYS A 8 -2.19 -19.24 8.97
N ALA A 9 -2.24 -17.92 8.75
CA ALA A 9 -1.05 -17.15 8.39
C ALA A 9 -0.75 -15.97 9.33
N LEU A 10 -1.73 -15.55 10.14
CA LEU A 10 -1.62 -14.40 11.03
C LEU A 10 -0.42 -14.49 11.97
N GLU A 11 -0.25 -15.63 12.66
CA GLU A 11 0.85 -15.81 13.61
C GLU A 11 2.21 -15.64 12.95
N ARG A 12 2.40 -16.27 11.79
CA ARG A 12 3.65 -16.18 11.05
C ARG A 12 3.90 -14.74 10.58
N THR A 13 2.89 -14.08 10.02
CA THR A 13 3.00 -12.70 9.58
C THR A 13 3.37 -11.77 10.73
N TYR A 14 2.71 -11.93 11.89
CA TYR A 14 2.94 -11.08 13.06
C TYR A 14 4.35 -11.25 13.65
N ARG A 15 4.83 -12.51 13.77
CA ARG A 15 6.16 -12.80 14.35
C ARG A 15 7.33 -12.28 13.52
N GLU A 16 7.14 -12.05 12.23
CA GLU A 16 8.16 -11.50 11.33
C GLU A 16 8.13 -9.96 11.23
N ILE A 17 7.22 -9.29 11.94
CA ILE A 17 7.18 -7.81 11.98
C ILE A 17 8.44 -7.30 12.70
N PRO A 18 9.16 -6.33 12.11
CA PRO A 18 10.34 -5.73 12.75
C PRO A 18 9.91 -4.74 13.85
N PHE A 19 9.70 -5.25 15.06
CA PHE A 19 9.21 -4.46 16.20
C PHE A 19 10.21 -3.39 16.69
N ASP A 20 11.45 -3.40 16.23
CA ASP A 20 12.39 -2.30 16.46
C ASP A 20 12.05 -1.06 15.63
N THR A 21 11.26 -1.22 14.56
CA THR A 21 10.81 -0.13 13.66
C THR A 21 9.33 0.19 13.81
N VAL A 22 8.52 -0.79 14.25
CA VAL A 22 7.06 -0.67 14.35
C VAL A 22 6.66 -0.34 15.79
N ASP A 23 6.09 0.84 16.01
CA ASP A 23 5.62 1.27 17.32
C ASP A 23 4.35 0.53 17.76
N GLU A 24 3.41 0.29 16.84
CA GLU A 24 2.12 -0.31 17.16
C GLU A 24 1.55 -1.11 15.99
N VAL A 25 0.90 -2.23 16.31
CA VAL A 25 0.15 -3.04 15.35
C VAL A 25 -1.34 -2.92 15.63
N ILE A 26 -2.08 -2.45 14.63
CA ILE A 26 -3.55 -2.39 14.64
C ILE A 26 -4.07 -3.52 13.77
N LEU A 27 -4.84 -4.43 14.34
CA LEU A 27 -5.55 -5.47 13.62
C LEU A 27 -7.04 -5.14 13.61
N VAL A 28 -7.64 -5.09 12.42
CA VAL A 28 -9.09 -4.91 12.27
C VAL A 28 -9.66 -6.20 11.68
N ASP A 29 -10.46 -6.88 12.47
CA ASP A 29 -11.13 -8.12 12.08
C ASP A 29 -12.48 -7.83 11.43
N ASP A 30 -12.69 -8.31 10.22
CA ASP A 30 -13.90 -8.06 9.44
C ASP A 30 -14.96 -9.16 9.62
N ALA A 31 -15.29 -9.47 10.88
CA ALA A 31 -16.23 -10.52 11.27
C ALA A 31 -15.78 -11.92 10.84
N SER A 32 -14.54 -12.28 11.15
CA SER A 32 -14.00 -13.64 10.91
C SER A 32 -14.81 -14.71 11.62
N GLN A 33 -14.89 -15.87 11.00
CA GLN A 33 -15.60 -17.06 11.53
C GLN A 33 -14.63 -18.14 12.04
N ASP A 34 -13.33 -17.90 11.92
CA ASP A 34 -12.24 -18.75 12.36
C ASP A 34 -11.59 -18.21 13.65
N ARG A 35 -10.44 -18.73 14.02
CA ARG A 35 -9.71 -18.34 15.24
C ARG A 35 -8.84 -17.09 15.09
N THR A 36 -9.05 -16.26 14.06
CA THR A 36 -8.23 -15.08 13.79
C THR A 36 -8.10 -14.17 15.01
N VAL A 37 -9.20 -13.80 15.65
CA VAL A 37 -9.20 -12.90 16.82
C VAL A 37 -8.56 -13.55 18.05
N GLU A 38 -8.83 -14.83 18.29
CA GLU A 38 -8.21 -15.60 19.38
C GLU A 38 -6.69 -15.60 19.25
N ILE A 39 -6.18 -15.90 18.04
CA ILE A 39 -4.75 -15.90 17.75
C ILE A 39 -4.16 -14.49 17.92
N ALA A 40 -4.82 -13.45 17.41
CA ALA A 40 -4.36 -12.07 17.57
C ALA A 40 -4.20 -11.68 19.05
N ARG A 41 -5.16 -12.04 19.89
CA ARG A 41 -5.08 -11.81 21.34
C ARG A 41 -3.93 -12.60 22.00
N GLY A 42 -3.77 -13.87 21.61
CA GLY A 42 -2.70 -14.73 22.11
C GLY A 42 -1.29 -14.26 21.71
N LEU A 43 -1.17 -13.57 20.58
CA LEU A 43 0.08 -12.95 20.11
C LEU A 43 0.39 -11.61 20.80
N GLY A 44 -0.54 -11.05 21.55
CA GLY A 44 -0.36 -9.75 22.20
C GLY A 44 -0.49 -8.55 21.25
N VAL A 45 -1.29 -8.68 20.18
CA VAL A 45 -1.57 -7.53 19.29
C VAL A 45 -2.18 -6.40 20.12
N GLN A 46 -1.56 -5.22 20.07
CA GLN A 46 -1.88 -4.10 20.97
C GLN A 46 -3.28 -3.54 20.74
N VAL A 47 -3.73 -3.49 19.49
CA VAL A 47 -5.03 -2.95 19.11
C VAL A 47 -5.77 -3.93 18.25
N ILE A 48 -6.90 -4.43 18.73
CA ILE A 48 -7.79 -5.32 17.99
C ILE A 48 -9.16 -4.67 17.92
N ILE A 49 -9.66 -4.45 16.70
CA ILE A 49 -10.99 -3.94 16.42
C ILE A 49 -11.77 -5.03 15.71
N GLU A 50 -12.95 -5.34 16.21
CA GLU A 50 -13.82 -6.37 15.65
C GLU A 50 -15.06 -5.72 15.02
N HIS A 51 -15.28 -5.90 13.74
CA HIS A 51 -16.53 -5.51 13.09
C HIS A 51 -17.66 -6.49 13.46
N ARG A 52 -18.83 -5.99 13.70
CA ARG A 52 -20.02 -6.83 13.97
C ARG A 52 -20.49 -7.59 12.74
N THR A 53 -20.25 -7.04 11.56
CA THR A 53 -20.59 -7.61 10.25
C THR A 53 -19.46 -7.32 9.28
N ASN A 54 -19.28 -8.20 8.29
CA ASN A 54 -18.27 -8.02 7.25
C ASN A 54 -18.58 -6.74 6.45
N ARG A 55 -17.63 -5.80 6.45
CA ARG A 55 -17.70 -4.50 5.77
C ARG A 55 -17.01 -4.51 4.41
N GLY A 56 -16.36 -5.61 4.07
CA GLY A 56 -15.59 -5.77 2.86
C GLY A 56 -14.17 -5.21 2.93
N TYR A 57 -13.38 -5.55 1.94
CA TYR A 57 -11.95 -5.25 1.86
C TYR A 57 -11.61 -3.76 2.10
N GLY A 58 -12.28 -2.87 1.36
CA GLY A 58 -12.08 -1.42 1.51
C GLY A 58 -12.64 -0.88 2.82
N GLY A 59 -13.79 -1.41 3.28
CA GLY A 59 -14.39 -1.04 4.55
C GLY A 59 -13.47 -1.37 5.74
N ASN A 60 -12.81 -2.51 5.69
CA ASN A 60 -11.82 -2.92 6.69
C ASN A 60 -10.59 -2.00 6.68
N GLN A 61 -10.03 -1.71 5.50
CA GLN A 61 -8.88 -0.79 5.40
C GLN A 61 -9.21 0.63 5.88
N LYS A 62 -10.42 1.14 5.60
CA LYS A 62 -10.85 2.44 6.13
C LYS A 62 -10.76 2.49 7.65
N THR A 63 -11.27 1.45 8.33
CA THR A 63 -11.18 1.35 9.79
C THR A 63 -9.72 1.31 10.26
N CYS A 64 -8.83 0.57 9.56
CA CYS A 64 -7.40 0.57 9.87
C CYS A 64 -6.79 1.98 9.78
N TYR A 65 -7.05 2.73 8.70
CA TYR A 65 -6.52 4.08 8.52
C TYR A 65 -7.09 5.07 9.50
N GLU A 66 -8.41 5.03 9.76
CA GLU A 66 -9.05 5.91 10.73
C GLU A 66 -8.49 5.72 12.14
N GLU A 67 -8.27 4.45 12.53
CA GLU A 67 -7.71 4.16 13.85
C GLU A 67 -6.23 4.58 13.96
N ALA A 68 -5.43 4.35 12.93
CA ALA A 68 -4.05 4.82 12.90
C ALA A 68 -3.95 6.36 13.03
N LEU A 69 -4.81 7.10 12.33
CA LEU A 69 -4.87 8.55 12.42
C LEU A 69 -5.29 9.02 13.82
N LYS A 70 -6.26 8.38 14.46
CA LYS A 70 -6.68 8.67 15.85
C LYS A 70 -5.55 8.46 16.85
N ARG A 71 -4.66 7.51 16.58
CA ARG A 71 -3.48 7.19 17.40
C ARG A 71 -2.26 8.01 17.05
N ASN A 72 -2.41 9.03 16.21
CA ASN A 72 -1.35 9.94 15.78
C ASN A 72 -0.19 9.26 15.06
N ALA A 73 -0.43 8.17 14.31
CA ALA A 73 0.59 7.56 13.49
C ALA A 73 1.11 8.53 12.42
N ASP A 74 2.43 8.68 12.30
CA ASP A 74 3.08 9.51 11.27
C ASP A 74 3.18 8.76 9.94
N ILE A 75 3.39 7.44 10.02
CA ILE A 75 3.51 6.54 8.89
C ILE A 75 2.57 5.36 9.12
N VAL A 76 1.76 5.03 8.13
CA VAL A 76 0.85 3.88 8.18
C VAL A 76 1.21 2.89 7.09
N ILE A 77 1.52 1.65 7.48
CA ILE A 77 1.85 0.58 6.55
C ILE A 77 0.74 -0.46 6.57
N MET A 78 0.14 -0.71 5.40
CA MET A 78 -0.90 -1.71 5.22
C MET A 78 -0.24 -3.06 4.94
N LEU A 79 -0.23 -3.95 5.94
CA LEU A 79 0.26 -5.31 5.85
C LEU A 79 -0.90 -6.30 5.98
N HIS A 80 -1.10 -7.15 4.97
CA HIS A 80 -2.12 -8.19 5.02
C HIS A 80 -1.62 -9.42 5.79
N PRO A 81 -2.47 -10.04 6.65
CA PRO A 81 -2.06 -11.17 7.50
C PRO A 81 -2.06 -12.52 6.77
N ASP A 82 -2.11 -12.56 5.44
CA ASP A 82 -2.12 -13.76 4.60
C ASP A 82 -0.74 -14.27 4.19
N TYR A 83 0.32 -13.60 4.68
CA TYR A 83 1.72 -13.90 4.41
C TYR A 83 2.12 -13.87 2.92
N GLN A 84 1.33 -13.24 2.04
CA GLN A 84 1.72 -13.04 0.65
C GLN A 84 2.88 -12.05 0.53
N TYR A 85 2.96 -11.10 1.46
CA TYR A 85 3.99 -10.07 1.52
C TYR A 85 4.91 -10.29 2.72
N THR A 86 6.21 -10.20 2.50
CA THR A 86 7.17 -10.33 3.60
C THR A 86 7.15 -9.10 4.51
N PRO A 87 6.99 -9.27 5.83
CA PRO A 87 7.07 -8.16 6.78
C PRO A 87 8.43 -7.43 6.79
N ALA A 88 9.49 -8.08 6.32
CA ALA A 88 10.83 -7.47 6.22
C ALA A 88 10.88 -6.20 5.36
N LEU A 89 9.90 -5.97 4.48
CA LEU A 89 9.82 -4.75 3.67
C LEU A 89 9.15 -3.57 4.40
N ILE A 90 8.70 -3.75 5.64
CA ILE A 90 8.19 -2.65 6.47
C ILE A 90 9.26 -1.58 6.64
N GLU A 91 10.48 -1.96 7.01
CA GLU A 91 11.58 -1.01 7.22
C GLU A 91 11.90 -0.16 5.98
N PRO A 92 12.18 -0.73 4.79
CA PRO A 92 12.47 0.08 3.62
C PRO A 92 11.27 0.91 3.16
N LEU A 93 10.02 0.45 3.34
CA LEU A 93 8.83 1.24 3.05
C LEU A 93 8.71 2.43 4.02
N ALA A 94 8.91 2.19 5.33
CA ALA A 94 8.90 3.23 6.35
C ALA A 94 10.01 4.26 6.10
N TRP A 95 11.21 3.80 5.76
CA TRP A 95 12.36 4.66 5.49
C TRP A 95 12.10 5.67 4.37
N LEU A 96 11.47 5.22 3.26
CA LEU A 96 11.15 6.09 2.12
C LEU A 96 10.19 7.23 2.50
N ILE A 97 9.26 6.97 3.42
CA ILE A 97 8.31 7.97 3.91
C ILE A 97 8.97 8.87 4.96
N ALA A 98 9.68 8.29 5.92
CA ALA A 98 10.34 9.02 7.01
C ALA A 98 11.36 10.05 6.52
N HIS A 99 12.03 9.75 5.40
CA HIS A 99 13.00 10.65 4.77
C HIS A 99 12.40 11.55 3.69
N GLU A 100 11.07 11.65 3.62
CA GLU A 100 10.33 12.51 2.68
C GLU A 100 10.70 12.29 1.20
N THR A 101 11.30 11.13 0.87
CA THR A 101 11.62 10.75 -0.50
C THR A 101 10.34 10.61 -1.30
N TYR A 102 9.34 9.94 -0.70
CA TYR A 102 8.00 9.76 -1.22
C TYR A 102 6.94 10.01 -0.14
N ASP A 103 5.73 10.38 -0.57
CA ASP A 103 4.57 10.50 0.29
C ASP A 103 3.83 9.17 0.45
N VAL A 104 3.96 8.31 -0.59
CA VAL A 104 3.41 6.95 -0.65
C VAL A 104 4.48 6.01 -1.21
N ALA A 105 4.65 4.85 -0.61
CA ALA A 105 5.54 3.80 -1.11
C ALA A 105 4.75 2.49 -1.30
N ILE A 106 5.01 1.79 -2.41
CA ILE A 106 4.28 0.59 -2.82
C ILE A 106 5.25 -0.57 -2.95
N GLY A 107 4.91 -1.72 -2.37
CA GLY A 107 5.60 -2.98 -2.60
C GLY A 107 5.09 -3.65 -3.87
N SER A 108 5.77 -3.46 -5.01
CA SER A 108 5.36 -4.02 -6.29
C SER A 108 5.84 -5.45 -6.48
N ARG A 109 4.93 -6.34 -6.85
CA ARG A 109 5.22 -7.74 -7.20
C ARG A 109 5.78 -7.87 -8.62
N LEU A 110 5.51 -6.86 -9.46
CA LEU A 110 5.88 -6.85 -10.88
C LEU A 110 7.19 -6.10 -11.17
N LEU A 111 7.76 -5.46 -10.15
CA LEU A 111 9.06 -4.82 -10.23
C LEU A 111 10.16 -5.86 -9.96
N GLY A 112 10.94 -6.16 -10.97
CA GLY A 112 11.97 -7.21 -10.90
C GLY A 112 11.57 -8.48 -11.68
N ASN A 113 12.35 -9.56 -11.50
CA ASN A 113 12.21 -10.81 -12.25
C ASN A 113 11.66 -11.99 -11.43
N SER A 114 11.32 -11.77 -10.16
CA SER A 114 10.88 -12.84 -9.24
C SER A 114 9.39 -13.19 -9.31
N THR A 115 8.59 -12.47 -10.08
CA THR A 115 7.14 -12.60 -10.11
C THR A 115 6.66 -14.00 -10.52
N LEU A 116 7.17 -14.53 -11.62
CA LEU A 116 6.79 -15.86 -12.12
C LEU A 116 7.45 -16.97 -11.31
N SER A 117 8.70 -16.80 -10.89
CA SER A 117 9.39 -17.75 -10.03
C SER A 117 8.78 -17.83 -8.62
N GLY A 118 8.10 -16.79 -8.17
CA GLY A 118 7.32 -16.76 -6.94
C GLY A 118 5.97 -17.48 -7.02
N GLY A 119 5.61 -18.04 -8.18
CA GLY A 119 4.41 -18.86 -8.39
C GLY A 119 3.18 -18.09 -8.90
N MET A 120 3.32 -16.85 -9.35
CA MET A 120 2.20 -16.14 -9.98
C MET A 120 1.79 -16.84 -11.28
N PRO A 121 0.52 -17.23 -11.47
CA PRO A 121 0.05 -17.78 -12.73
C PRO A 121 0.27 -16.82 -13.91
N VAL A 122 0.74 -17.34 -15.03
CA VAL A 122 1.10 -16.55 -16.23
C VAL A 122 -0.06 -15.66 -16.69
N TYR A 123 -1.29 -16.17 -16.69
CA TYR A 123 -2.46 -15.38 -17.09
C TYR A 123 -2.72 -14.18 -16.17
N LYS A 124 -2.47 -14.34 -14.83
CA LYS A 124 -2.57 -13.23 -13.87
C LYS A 124 -1.47 -12.20 -14.12
N TYR A 125 -0.25 -12.65 -14.38
CA TYR A 125 0.86 -11.78 -14.72
C TYR A 125 0.55 -10.94 -15.96
N VAL A 126 0.15 -11.58 -17.07
CA VAL A 126 -0.19 -10.89 -18.32
C VAL A 126 -1.36 -9.92 -18.11
N GLY A 127 -2.42 -10.36 -17.42
CA GLY A 127 -3.57 -9.51 -17.10
C GLY A 127 -3.17 -8.27 -16.28
N ASN A 128 -2.36 -8.43 -15.24
CA ASN A 128 -1.85 -7.32 -14.44
C ASN A 128 -1.00 -6.35 -15.27
N ARG A 129 -0.14 -6.85 -16.16
CA ARG A 129 0.70 -6.00 -17.03
C ARG A 129 -0.16 -5.15 -17.98
N ILE A 130 -1.20 -5.76 -18.58
CA ILE A 130 -2.13 -5.06 -19.47
C ILE A 130 -2.91 -4.00 -18.71
N LEU A 131 -3.49 -4.35 -17.54
CA LEU A 131 -4.22 -3.40 -16.71
C LEU A 131 -3.32 -2.23 -16.27
N THR A 132 -2.12 -2.53 -15.78
CA THR A 132 -1.14 -1.52 -15.38
C THR A 132 -0.78 -0.58 -16.53
N LEU A 133 -0.61 -1.10 -17.76
CA LEU A 133 -0.35 -0.26 -18.93
C LEU A 133 -1.51 0.71 -19.21
N ILE A 134 -2.74 0.22 -19.16
CA ILE A 134 -3.94 1.05 -19.37
C ILE A 134 -4.07 2.09 -18.26
N GLU A 135 -3.86 1.71 -17.00
CA GLU A 135 -3.88 2.64 -15.86
C GLU A 135 -2.79 3.69 -15.99
N ASN A 136 -1.56 3.33 -16.35
CA ASN A 136 -0.47 4.28 -16.58
C ASN A 136 -0.85 5.34 -17.63
N ILE A 137 -1.49 4.94 -18.73
CA ILE A 137 -1.98 5.86 -19.77
C ILE A 137 -3.09 6.74 -19.23
N LEU A 138 -4.10 6.16 -18.57
CA LEU A 138 -5.27 6.90 -18.10
C LEU A 138 -4.97 7.79 -16.89
N LEU A 139 -4.14 7.36 -15.96
CA LEU A 139 -3.75 8.12 -14.76
C LEU A 139 -2.53 9.02 -15.01
N TRP A 140 -1.88 8.87 -16.16
CA TRP A 140 -0.65 9.60 -16.52
C TRP A 140 0.48 9.36 -15.52
N GLN A 141 0.73 8.09 -15.23
CA GLN A 141 1.73 7.61 -14.29
C GLN A 141 2.66 6.58 -14.95
N HIS A 142 3.68 6.13 -14.20
CA HIS A 142 4.69 5.17 -14.68
C HIS A 142 4.95 4.08 -13.63
N LEU A 143 3.90 3.57 -12.97
CA LEU A 143 4.06 2.50 -12.00
C LEU A 143 4.25 1.14 -12.69
N SER A 144 4.94 0.24 -12.01
CA SER A 144 5.09 -1.14 -12.43
C SER A 144 3.86 -1.98 -12.07
N GLU A 145 3.12 -1.59 -11.02
CA GLU A 145 1.92 -2.28 -10.53
C GLU A 145 0.98 -1.35 -9.74
N TYR A 146 -0.34 -1.58 -9.89
CA TYR A 146 -1.40 -0.90 -9.13
C TYR A 146 -2.16 -1.82 -8.17
N HIS A 147 -2.02 -3.15 -8.33
CA HIS A 147 -2.92 -4.16 -7.74
C HIS A 147 -2.34 -4.85 -6.50
N THR A 148 -1.33 -4.25 -5.89
CA THR A 148 -0.75 -4.72 -4.63
C THR A 148 -1.42 -4.03 -3.44
N GLY A 149 -1.64 -4.78 -2.36
CA GLY A 149 -2.14 -4.23 -1.09
C GLY A 149 -1.03 -3.76 -0.15
N TYR A 150 0.25 -4.02 -0.46
CA TYR A 150 1.35 -3.66 0.42
C TYR A 150 1.81 -2.23 0.16
N ARG A 151 1.41 -1.32 1.03
CA ARG A 151 1.57 0.12 0.83
C ARG A 151 1.89 0.83 2.13
N ALA A 152 2.72 1.85 2.03
CA ALA A 152 3.00 2.80 3.11
C ALA A 152 2.50 4.19 2.73
N TYR A 153 1.94 4.90 3.68
CA TYR A 153 1.41 6.26 3.52
C TYR A 153 1.94 7.16 4.62
N SER A 154 2.32 8.39 4.27
CA SER A 154 2.50 9.43 5.28
C SER A 154 1.16 9.85 5.87
N ARG A 155 1.15 10.29 7.13
CA ARG A 155 -0.01 10.89 7.79
C ARG A 155 -0.65 11.96 6.92
N ARG A 156 0.17 12.85 6.35
CA ARG A 156 -0.28 13.95 5.48
C ARG A 156 -1.16 13.48 4.33
N VAL A 157 -0.82 12.36 3.70
CA VAL A 157 -1.61 11.77 2.62
C VAL A 157 -2.99 11.39 3.13
N LEU A 158 -3.05 10.59 4.20
CA LEU A 158 -4.30 10.05 4.73
C LEU A 158 -5.22 11.14 5.31
N GLU A 159 -4.66 12.23 5.85
CA GLU A 159 -5.44 13.38 6.29
C GLU A 159 -5.98 14.25 5.14
N THR A 160 -5.25 14.29 4.01
CA THR A 160 -5.61 15.14 2.87
C THR A 160 -6.66 14.51 1.97
N ILE A 161 -6.58 13.18 1.75
CA ILE A 161 -7.47 12.50 0.80
C ILE A 161 -8.74 11.98 1.49
N PRO A 162 -9.92 12.16 0.88
CA PRO A 162 -11.18 11.69 1.46
C PRO A 162 -11.39 10.19 1.19
N PHE A 163 -10.49 9.34 1.69
CA PHE A 163 -10.52 7.89 1.44
C PHE A 163 -11.82 7.23 1.92
N VAL A 164 -12.52 7.81 2.88
CA VAL A 164 -13.83 7.33 3.36
C VAL A 164 -14.91 7.33 2.28
N LYS A 165 -14.77 8.17 1.22
CA LYS A 165 -15.68 8.21 0.07
C LYS A 165 -15.48 7.05 -0.91
N ASN A 166 -14.40 6.30 -0.77
CA ASN A 166 -14.07 5.19 -1.65
C ASN A 166 -14.99 3.98 -1.41
N SER A 167 -14.99 3.04 -2.35
CA SER A 167 -15.74 1.78 -2.26
C SER A 167 -15.29 0.95 -1.05
N ASP A 168 -16.19 0.17 -0.48
CA ASP A 168 -15.86 -0.83 0.54
C ASP A 168 -15.33 -2.14 -0.08
N GLY A 169 -15.36 -2.29 -1.40
CA GLY A 169 -14.84 -3.45 -2.13
C GLY A 169 -13.37 -3.32 -2.56
N PHE A 170 -12.93 -4.27 -3.39
CA PHE A 170 -11.53 -4.39 -3.83
C PHE A 170 -10.98 -3.21 -4.65
N VAL A 171 -11.84 -2.42 -5.29
CA VAL A 171 -11.41 -1.23 -6.05
C VAL A 171 -10.96 -0.07 -5.17
N PHE A 172 -11.11 -0.20 -3.84
CA PHE A 172 -10.70 0.79 -2.84
C PHE A 172 -9.27 1.28 -3.08
N ASP A 173 -8.34 0.36 -3.26
CA ASP A 173 -6.92 0.65 -3.44
C ASP A 173 -6.62 1.48 -4.70
N ASN A 174 -7.32 1.21 -5.80
CA ASN A 174 -7.16 1.97 -7.04
C ASN A 174 -7.80 3.36 -6.93
N GLN A 175 -8.93 3.48 -6.20
CA GLN A 175 -9.53 4.78 -5.89
C GLN A 175 -8.62 5.64 -5.00
N LEU A 176 -7.98 5.01 -3.99
CA LEU A 176 -7.03 5.67 -3.10
C LEU A 176 -5.84 6.22 -3.89
N LEU A 177 -5.23 5.42 -4.78
CA LEU A 177 -4.15 5.87 -5.65
C LEU A 177 -4.61 6.99 -6.60
N ALA A 178 -5.82 6.90 -7.15
CA ALA A 178 -6.35 7.97 -7.98
C ALA A 178 -6.44 9.31 -7.22
N GLN A 179 -6.86 9.29 -5.95
CA GLN A 179 -6.86 10.46 -5.07
C GLN A 179 -5.45 10.98 -4.80
N VAL A 180 -4.50 10.08 -4.51
CA VAL A 180 -3.08 10.38 -4.29
C VAL A 180 -2.48 11.11 -5.51
N PHE A 181 -2.67 10.57 -6.71
CA PHE A 181 -2.17 11.19 -7.94
C PHE A 181 -2.85 12.51 -8.26
N TYR A 182 -4.16 12.62 -8.00
CA TYR A 182 -4.88 13.86 -8.21
C TYR A 182 -4.40 14.99 -7.31
N SER A 183 -4.05 14.65 -6.07
CA SER A 183 -3.47 15.55 -5.07
C SER A 183 -2.00 15.91 -5.35
N GLY A 184 -1.34 15.24 -6.29
CA GLY A 184 0.06 15.51 -6.65
C GLY A 184 1.09 14.95 -5.66
N PHE A 185 0.72 14.00 -4.83
CA PHE A 185 1.66 13.31 -3.94
C PHE A 185 2.65 12.45 -4.70
N LYS A 186 3.87 12.34 -4.18
CA LYS A 186 4.93 11.53 -4.76
C LYS A 186 4.74 10.07 -4.39
N VAL A 187 4.74 9.20 -5.38
CA VAL A 187 4.63 7.74 -5.20
C VAL A 187 5.90 7.06 -5.67
N GLY A 188 6.46 6.20 -4.82
CA GLY A 188 7.60 5.34 -5.15
C GLY A 188 7.24 3.86 -5.06
N GLU A 189 8.07 3.03 -5.69
CA GLU A 189 7.93 1.57 -5.68
C GLU A 189 9.21 0.90 -5.20
N ILE A 190 9.05 -0.18 -4.44
CA ILE A 190 10.13 -1.14 -4.16
C ILE A 190 9.72 -2.52 -4.66
N SER A 191 10.69 -3.35 -5.03
CA SER A 191 10.41 -4.74 -5.39
C SER A 191 9.93 -5.52 -4.17
N CYS A 192 8.81 -6.22 -4.33
CA CYS A 192 8.23 -7.08 -3.31
C CYS A 192 8.05 -8.51 -3.85
N PRO A 193 9.05 -9.38 -3.68
CA PRO A 193 8.89 -10.79 -4.02
C PRO A 193 7.74 -11.40 -3.23
N THR A 194 6.76 -11.96 -3.93
CA THR A 194 5.61 -12.62 -3.30
C THR A 194 5.70 -14.12 -3.45
N LYS A 195 5.23 -14.83 -2.43
CA LYS A 195 5.09 -16.28 -2.46
C LYS A 195 3.61 -16.61 -2.60
N TYR A 196 3.27 -17.33 -3.67
CA TYR A 196 1.93 -17.85 -3.86
C TYR A 196 1.83 -19.23 -3.26
N PHE A 197 0.99 -19.36 -2.23
CA PHE A 197 0.68 -20.64 -1.61
C PHE A 197 -0.68 -21.14 -2.10
N PRO A 198 -0.94 -22.46 -2.16
CA PRO A 198 -2.25 -22.99 -2.55
C PRO A 198 -3.42 -22.45 -1.70
N ASP A 199 -3.15 -22.16 -0.43
CA ASP A 199 -4.12 -21.62 0.54
C ASP A 199 -4.20 -20.09 0.57
N ALA A 200 -3.39 -19.37 -0.24
CA ALA A 200 -3.45 -17.92 -0.30
C ALA A 200 -4.78 -17.47 -0.92
N SER A 201 -5.37 -16.42 -0.35
CA SER A 201 -6.63 -15.85 -0.84
C SER A 201 -6.47 -15.44 -2.31
N SER A 202 -7.04 -16.21 -3.23
CA SER A 202 -7.03 -15.88 -4.64
C SER A 202 -8.42 -15.50 -5.11
N ILE A 203 -8.54 -14.32 -5.70
CA ILE A 203 -9.78 -13.89 -6.36
C ILE A 203 -10.14 -14.89 -7.45
N SER A 204 -11.38 -15.40 -7.48
CA SER A 204 -11.87 -16.26 -8.54
C SER A 204 -11.80 -15.53 -9.89
N PHE A 205 -11.79 -16.28 -11.00
CA PHE A 205 -11.71 -15.69 -12.35
C PHE A 205 -12.80 -14.63 -12.61
N TRP A 206 -14.06 -14.91 -12.23
CA TRP A 206 -15.16 -13.98 -12.41
C TRP A 206 -15.03 -12.73 -11.53
N ASN A 207 -14.62 -12.90 -10.28
CA ASN A 207 -14.35 -11.77 -9.40
C ASN A 207 -13.16 -10.95 -9.91
N GLY A 208 -12.15 -11.61 -10.50
CA GLY A 208 -11.02 -10.95 -11.13
C GLY A 208 -11.41 -10.10 -12.34
N LEU A 209 -12.32 -10.59 -13.18
CA LEU A 209 -12.86 -9.82 -14.30
C LEU A 209 -13.68 -8.63 -13.83
N GLN A 210 -14.55 -8.83 -12.84
CA GLN A 210 -15.34 -7.75 -12.26
C GLN A 210 -14.46 -6.68 -11.60
N TYR A 211 -13.41 -7.11 -10.88
CA TYR A 211 -12.39 -6.21 -10.34
C TYR A 211 -11.71 -5.40 -11.44
N SER A 212 -11.26 -6.06 -12.52
CA SER A 212 -10.58 -5.40 -13.64
C SER A 212 -11.45 -4.33 -14.30
N LEU A 213 -12.74 -4.62 -14.52
CA LEU A 213 -13.70 -3.63 -15.03
C LEU A 213 -13.89 -2.45 -14.06
N GLY A 214 -13.91 -2.74 -12.76
CA GLY A 214 -13.96 -1.72 -11.71
C GLY A 214 -12.74 -0.78 -11.76
N VAL A 215 -11.54 -1.35 -11.86
CA VAL A 215 -10.28 -0.61 -11.98
C VAL A 215 -10.26 0.28 -13.21
N LEU A 216 -10.61 -0.25 -14.38
CA LEU A 216 -10.70 0.52 -15.62
C LEU A 216 -11.71 1.67 -15.51
N ARG A 217 -12.86 1.43 -14.86
CA ARG A 217 -13.87 2.46 -14.61
C ARG A 217 -13.30 3.59 -13.73
N VAL A 218 -12.52 3.26 -12.67
CA VAL A 218 -11.86 4.25 -11.82
C VAL A 218 -10.89 5.10 -12.66
N ALA A 219 -9.99 4.46 -13.40
CA ALA A 219 -8.98 5.15 -14.21
C ALA A 219 -9.62 6.03 -15.31
N PHE A 220 -10.66 5.54 -15.96
CA PHE A 220 -11.39 6.30 -16.98
C PHE A 220 -12.11 7.51 -16.39
N ARG A 221 -12.84 7.33 -15.27
CA ARG A 221 -13.51 8.44 -14.59
C ARG A 221 -12.52 9.49 -14.06
N TYR A 222 -11.36 9.05 -13.55
CA TYR A 222 -10.27 9.94 -13.19
C TYR A 222 -9.84 10.81 -14.38
N ARG A 223 -9.64 10.19 -15.55
CA ARG A 223 -9.23 10.92 -16.78
C ARG A 223 -10.28 11.96 -17.20
N LEU A 224 -11.54 11.56 -17.25
CA LEU A 224 -12.64 12.46 -17.61
C LEU A 224 -12.78 13.61 -16.61
N HIS A 225 -12.65 13.32 -15.31
CA HIS A 225 -12.65 14.36 -14.26
C HIS A 225 -11.47 15.32 -14.42
N SER A 226 -10.27 14.78 -14.70
CA SER A 226 -9.06 15.58 -14.93
C SER A 226 -9.17 16.52 -16.15
N TRP A 227 -10.02 16.19 -17.10
CA TRP A 227 -10.36 17.05 -18.25
C TRP A 227 -11.57 17.94 -18.02
N ASN A 228 -12.15 17.93 -16.82
CA ASN A 228 -13.38 18.64 -16.46
C ASN A 228 -14.62 18.24 -17.29
N LEU A 229 -14.62 17.04 -17.88
CA LEU A 229 -15.75 16.53 -18.66
C LEU A 229 -16.84 15.87 -17.79
N VAL A 230 -16.44 15.26 -16.66
CA VAL A 230 -17.35 14.56 -15.73
C VAL A 230 -16.91 14.85 -14.30
N ARG A 231 -17.87 15.00 -13.40
CA ARG A 231 -17.60 15.03 -11.95
C ARG A 231 -17.40 13.62 -11.42
N TYR A 232 -16.35 13.43 -10.63
CA TYR A 232 -16.09 12.15 -9.95
C TYR A 232 -16.05 12.39 -8.44
N SER A 233 -17.05 11.93 -7.72
CA SER A 233 -17.30 12.27 -6.31
C SER A 233 -16.14 12.02 -5.37
N ILE A 234 -15.33 10.97 -5.61
CA ILE A 234 -14.15 10.68 -4.77
C ILE A 234 -13.02 11.71 -4.93
N LEU A 235 -13.03 12.50 -6.01
CA LEU A 235 -12.04 13.55 -6.28
C LEU A 235 -12.57 14.96 -5.96
N GLU A 236 -13.85 15.07 -5.63
CA GLU A 236 -14.44 16.37 -5.31
C GLU A 236 -13.98 16.86 -3.93
N GLY A 237 -13.57 18.14 -3.89
CA GLY A 237 -13.01 18.77 -2.69
C GLY A 237 -11.51 18.57 -2.52
N ILE A 238 -10.86 17.78 -3.37
CA ILE A 238 -9.41 17.65 -3.39
C ILE A 238 -8.81 18.79 -4.20
N GLN A 239 -7.83 19.50 -3.63
CA GLN A 239 -7.04 20.45 -4.39
C GLN A 239 -6.15 19.68 -5.37
N ARG A 240 -6.30 19.98 -6.66
CA ARG A 240 -5.48 19.36 -7.71
C ARG A 240 -4.03 19.78 -7.53
N GLY A 241 -3.14 18.81 -7.29
CA GLY A 241 -1.71 19.04 -7.20
C GLY A 241 -1.14 19.60 -8.51
N ARG A 242 -0.14 20.44 -8.42
CA ARG A 242 0.62 20.89 -9.61
C ARG A 242 1.34 19.66 -10.17
N ARG A 243 1.02 19.26 -11.39
CA ARG A 243 1.81 18.27 -12.09
C ARG A 243 3.21 18.85 -12.29
N HIS A 244 4.22 18.21 -11.71
CA HIS A 244 5.60 18.49 -12.02
C HIS A 244 5.95 17.96 -13.43
N LEU A 245 5.31 18.51 -14.46
CA LEU A 245 5.72 18.38 -15.85
C LEU A 245 6.64 19.57 -16.17
N ASN A 246 7.73 19.71 -15.42
CA ASN A 246 8.82 20.59 -15.83
C ASN A 246 9.84 19.74 -16.57
N PHE A 247 9.60 19.50 -17.85
CA PHE A 247 10.64 19.10 -18.80
C PHE A 247 11.62 20.24 -19.15
N ALA A 248 11.41 21.44 -18.60
CA ALA A 248 12.30 22.59 -18.76
C ALA A 248 12.54 23.22 -17.39
N GLY A 249 13.66 22.89 -16.76
CA GLY A 249 14.13 23.53 -15.54
C GLY A 249 14.46 22.53 -14.43
N LEU A 250 15.50 21.74 -14.63
CA LEU A 250 16.23 21.10 -13.53
C LEU A 250 16.96 22.21 -12.74
N GLU A 251 16.26 22.91 -11.85
CA GLU A 251 16.92 23.54 -10.73
C GLU A 251 17.28 22.44 -9.73
N ILE A 252 18.48 21.91 -9.86
CA ILE A 252 19.11 21.10 -8.81
C ILE A 252 19.38 22.08 -7.67
N LYS A 253 18.50 22.12 -6.66
CA LYS A 253 18.84 22.77 -5.40
C LYS A 253 20.07 22.05 -4.84
N PRO A 254 21.15 22.76 -4.52
CA PRO A 254 22.29 22.14 -3.86
C PRO A 254 21.83 21.53 -2.53
N PRO A 255 22.42 20.39 -2.11
CA PRO A 255 22.10 19.81 -0.82
C PRO A 255 22.31 20.87 0.26
N HIS A 256 21.35 20.99 1.18
CA HIS A 256 21.49 21.87 2.33
C HIS A 256 22.79 21.52 3.03
N SER A 257 23.69 22.48 3.17
CA SER A 257 24.90 22.39 3.94
C SER A 257 24.55 22.38 5.44
N GLY A 258 23.98 21.25 5.88
CA GLY A 258 23.89 20.91 7.30
C GLY A 258 25.28 20.51 7.75
N SER A 259 25.87 21.32 8.61
CA SER A 259 27.16 21.04 9.26
C SER A 259 27.10 19.68 9.98
N PHE A 260 27.72 18.67 9.39
CA PHE A 260 28.01 17.42 10.08
C PHE A 260 29.05 17.74 11.17
N SER A 261 28.65 17.82 12.40
CA SER A 261 29.57 17.75 13.53
C SER A 261 30.00 16.29 13.66
N ALA A 262 31.23 16.02 13.27
CA ALA A 262 31.85 14.72 13.47
C ALA A 262 32.06 14.47 14.96
N SER A 263 31.20 13.64 15.57
CA SER A 263 31.52 12.98 16.82
C SER A 263 32.36 11.71 16.50
N THR A 264 33.64 11.78 16.78
CA THR A 264 34.60 10.67 16.76
C THR A 264 34.14 9.56 17.71
N GLY A 265 34.00 8.34 17.20
CA GLY A 265 34.01 7.19 18.08
C GLY A 265 33.42 5.89 17.52
N ARG A 266 34.33 5.01 17.10
CA ARG A 266 34.26 3.55 16.88
C ARG A 266 33.87 3.05 15.50
N THR A 267 34.93 2.81 14.75
CA THR A 267 34.99 1.85 13.63
C THR A 267 34.72 0.43 14.14
N GLN A 268 33.61 -0.20 13.78
CA GLN A 268 33.48 -1.64 13.86
C GLN A 268 33.75 -2.23 12.47
N GLU A 269 34.85 -2.99 12.41
CA GLU A 269 35.19 -3.80 11.23
C GLU A 269 34.13 -4.91 11.02
N ILE A 270 33.46 -4.86 9.88
CA ILE A 270 32.65 -5.99 9.41
C ILE A 270 33.60 -6.99 8.78
N ARG A 271 33.89 -8.10 9.48
CA ARG A 271 34.58 -9.27 8.90
C ARG A 271 33.57 -10.05 8.06
N LEU A 272 33.77 -10.02 6.76
CA LEU A 272 33.13 -10.98 5.81
C LEU A 272 33.82 -12.34 6.01
N GLY A 273 33.15 -13.30 6.64
CA GLY A 273 33.56 -14.70 6.68
C GLY A 273 33.37 -15.35 5.30
N ARG A 274 34.33 -16.14 4.89
CA ARG A 274 34.37 -16.97 3.69
C ARG A 274 33.35 -18.10 3.74
#